data_935c5fea9a92cb44dcceb9c1a61687e6
#
_entry.id   935c5fea9a92cb44dcceb9c1a61687e6
#
_cell.length_a   1.000
_cell.length_b   1.000
_cell.length_c   1.000
_cell.angle_alpha   90.00
_cell.angle_beta   90.00
_cell.angle_gamma   90.00
#
_symmetry.space_group_name_H-M   'P 1'
#
loop_
_entity.id
_entity.type
_entity.pdbx_description
1 polymer ?
#
loop_
_entity_poly.entity_id
_entity_poly.type
_entity_poly.pdbx_seq_one_letter_code
_entity_poly.pdbx_strand_id
1 'polypeptide(L)'
;VNLDDPKLKLSDFEMSRIRHHFESDEIRVQHDNSKYDPNTKKGKYGVYSYLKPDKTLRFHIGDPAKTQIQEAYYCSLDSVAPAIIVAREPKLWDIGRRLSVDECRKLQGFPDGFIMDQSEIQAKKQMGNSVAVPVIEAIAKAMLEAYEKGEQHN
;
A
#
# COMPACT_ATOMS: atom_id res chain seq x y z
N VAL A 1 12.12 -9.96 -12.32
CA VAL A 1 10.84 -9.94 -11.56
C VAL A 1 10.03 -11.13 -12.02
N ASN A 2 9.73 -12.09 -11.12
CA ASN A 2 8.85 -13.21 -11.44
C ASN A 2 7.39 -12.76 -11.25
N LEU A 3 6.71 -12.46 -12.35
CA LEU A 3 5.32 -11.99 -12.33
C LEU A 3 4.33 -13.11 -11.93
N ASP A 4 4.73 -14.37 -12.08
CA ASP A 4 3.87 -15.54 -11.89
C ASP A 4 4.12 -16.31 -10.58
N ASP A 5 4.82 -15.70 -9.60
CA ASP A 5 5.06 -16.35 -8.31
C ASP A 5 3.72 -16.60 -7.58
N PRO A 6 3.33 -17.87 -7.39
CA PRO A 6 2.04 -18.22 -6.78
C PRO A 6 1.91 -17.72 -5.33
N LYS A 7 3.03 -17.50 -4.63
CA LYS A 7 3.04 -16.99 -3.24
C LYS A 7 2.63 -15.53 -3.16
N LEU A 8 2.79 -14.79 -4.25
CA LEU A 8 2.47 -13.37 -4.32
C LEU A 8 1.06 -13.10 -4.85
N LYS A 9 0.35 -14.09 -5.35
CA LYS A 9 -1.03 -13.93 -5.86
C LYS A 9 -1.96 -13.41 -4.77
N LEU A 10 -2.86 -12.53 -5.16
CA LEU A 10 -3.97 -12.12 -4.32
C LEU A 10 -4.92 -13.31 -4.09
N SER A 11 -5.58 -13.32 -2.95
CA SER A 11 -6.59 -14.35 -2.66
C SER A 11 -7.78 -14.25 -3.62
N ASP A 12 -8.48 -15.36 -3.82
CA ASP A 12 -9.71 -15.40 -4.64
C ASP A 12 -10.76 -14.40 -4.14
N PHE A 13 -10.81 -14.18 -2.83
CA PHE A 13 -11.68 -13.19 -2.22
C PHE A 13 -11.31 -11.76 -2.60
N GLU A 14 -10.02 -11.41 -2.59
CA GLU A 14 -9.54 -10.10 -3.04
C GLU A 14 -9.81 -9.91 -4.53
N MET A 15 -9.52 -10.91 -5.33
CA MET A 15 -9.74 -10.87 -6.77
C MET A 15 -11.22 -10.77 -7.15
N SER A 16 -12.11 -11.44 -6.43
CA SER A 16 -13.55 -11.35 -6.67
C SER A 16 -14.09 -9.94 -6.41
N ARG A 17 -13.59 -9.26 -5.36
CA ARG A 17 -13.95 -7.88 -5.04
C ARG A 17 -13.42 -6.89 -6.07
N ILE A 18 -12.17 -7.06 -6.50
CA ILE A 18 -11.57 -6.26 -7.56
C ILE A 18 -12.38 -6.40 -8.85
N ARG A 19 -12.71 -7.63 -9.24
CA ARG A 19 -13.51 -7.92 -10.42
C ARG A 19 -14.89 -7.27 -10.32
N HIS A 20 -15.58 -7.44 -9.20
CA HIS A 20 -16.89 -6.83 -8.98
C HIS A 20 -16.84 -5.29 -9.09
N HIS A 21 -15.76 -4.65 -8.64
CA HIS A 21 -15.57 -3.20 -8.83
C HIS A 21 -15.55 -2.82 -10.32
N PHE A 22 -14.77 -3.52 -11.12
CA PHE A 22 -14.59 -3.18 -12.54
C PHE A 22 -15.74 -3.66 -13.45
N GLU A 23 -16.56 -4.59 -13.00
CA GLU A 23 -17.78 -5.04 -13.69
C GLU A 23 -18.99 -4.13 -13.42
N SER A 24 -18.90 -3.26 -12.42
CA SER A 24 -19.94 -2.31 -12.06
C SER A 24 -19.76 -0.98 -12.80
N ASP A 25 -20.83 -0.39 -13.27
CA ASP A 25 -20.85 0.95 -13.88
C ASP A 25 -20.90 2.08 -12.83
N GLU A 26 -20.90 1.73 -11.54
CA GLU A 26 -21.00 2.71 -10.46
C GLU A 26 -19.63 3.30 -10.11
N ILE A 27 -19.58 4.60 -9.83
CA ILE A 27 -18.37 5.30 -9.35
C ILE A 27 -17.94 4.77 -7.98
N ARG A 28 -18.92 4.43 -7.14
CA ARG A 28 -18.73 3.78 -5.83
C ARG A 28 -19.48 2.48 -5.82
N VAL A 29 -18.73 1.40 -5.75
CA VAL A 29 -19.30 0.05 -5.81
C VAL A 29 -19.49 -0.48 -4.40
N GLN A 30 -20.71 -0.83 -4.06
CA GLN A 30 -21.04 -1.49 -2.80
C GLN A 30 -20.70 -2.99 -2.86
N HIS A 31 -20.06 -3.48 -1.81
CA HIS A 31 -19.80 -4.90 -1.59
C HIS A 31 -20.66 -5.43 -0.44
N ASP A 32 -20.83 -6.73 -0.36
CA ASP A 32 -21.70 -7.37 0.59
C ASP A 32 -21.38 -7.02 2.07
N ASN A 33 -22.40 -6.62 2.81
CA ASN A 33 -22.37 -6.18 4.20
C ASN A 33 -22.95 -7.19 5.18
N SER A 34 -23.26 -8.38 4.74
CA SER A 34 -24.06 -9.39 5.47
C SER A 34 -23.53 -9.80 6.86
N LYS A 35 -22.34 -9.33 7.23
CA LYS A 35 -21.66 -9.69 8.49
C LYS A 35 -21.79 -8.65 9.61
N TYR A 36 -22.50 -7.57 9.40
CA TYR A 36 -22.72 -6.57 10.43
C TYR A 36 -24.01 -6.85 11.21
N ASP A 37 -23.87 -7.02 12.51
CA ASP A 37 -25.00 -7.12 13.44
C ASP A 37 -25.17 -5.78 14.18
N PRO A 38 -26.24 -5.03 13.91
CA PRO A 38 -26.48 -3.73 14.53
C PRO A 38 -26.74 -3.83 16.04
N ASN A 39 -27.21 -4.98 16.55
CA ASN A 39 -27.52 -5.15 17.96
C ASN A 39 -26.26 -5.33 18.81
N THR A 40 -25.32 -6.11 18.32
CA THR A 40 -24.03 -6.34 19.00
C THR A 40 -22.97 -5.32 18.59
N LYS A 41 -23.24 -4.51 17.56
CA LYS A 41 -22.25 -3.60 16.91
C LYS A 41 -20.97 -4.32 16.47
N LYS A 42 -21.07 -5.64 16.26
CA LYS A 42 -19.97 -6.48 15.78
C LYS A 42 -20.11 -6.71 14.27
N GLY A 43 -18.97 -6.99 13.65
CA GLY A 43 -18.91 -7.15 12.20
C GLY A 43 -18.47 -5.87 11.51
N LYS A 44 -18.52 -5.88 10.18
CA LYS A 44 -18.11 -4.74 9.35
C LYS A 44 -19.36 -4.04 8.83
N TYR A 45 -19.46 -2.76 9.09
CA TYR A 45 -20.31 -1.87 8.29
C TYR A 45 -19.95 -2.04 6.83
N GLY A 46 -20.72 -1.73 5.94
CA GLY A 46 -20.48 -1.92 4.53
C GLY A 46 -19.02 -1.77 4.06
N VAL A 47 -18.78 -2.38 2.94
CA VAL A 47 -17.55 -2.20 2.19
C VAL A 47 -17.94 -1.57 0.88
N TYR A 48 -17.35 -0.44 0.54
CA TYR A 48 -17.47 0.14 -0.79
C TYR A 48 -16.08 0.41 -1.37
N SER A 49 -15.98 0.35 -2.67
CA SER A 49 -14.74 0.64 -3.39
C SER A 49 -14.92 1.77 -4.39
N TYR A 50 -13.84 2.47 -4.67
CA TYR A 50 -13.75 3.47 -5.72
C TYR A 50 -12.34 3.55 -6.29
N LEU A 51 -12.25 3.89 -7.56
CA LEU A 51 -10.98 4.10 -8.26
C LEU A 51 -10.65 5.59 -8.25
N LYS A 52 -9.45 5.93 -7.79
CA LYS A 52 -8.93 7.30 -7.84
C LYS A 52 -8.37 7.63 -9.22
N PRO A 53 -8.24 8.92 -9.58
CA PRO A 53 -7.61 9.33 -10.83
C PRO A 53 -6.17 8.82 -11.00
N ASP A 54 -5.44 8.62 -9.90
CA ASP A 54 -4.09 8.04 -9.88
C ASP A 54 -4.08 6.51 -10.05
N LYS A 55 -5.21 5.90 -10.43
CA LYS A 55 -5.40 4.45 -10.58
C LYS A 55 -5.23 3.64 -9.28
N THR A 56 -5.29 4.29 -8.12
CA THR A 56 -5.37 3.59 -6.84
C THR A 56 -6.80 3.14 -6.58
N LEU A 57 -7.01 1.83 -6.47
CA LEU A 57 -8.30 1.24 -6.09
C LEU A 57 -8.38 1.16 -4.57
N ARG A 58 -9.35 1.85 -3.97
CA ARG A 58 -9.54 1.88 -2.52
C ARG A 58 -10.80 1.16 -2.11
N PHE A 59 -10.68 0.41 -1.02
CA PHE A 59 -11.81 -0.21 -0.32
C PHE A 59 -11.93 0.41 1.05
N HIS A 60 -13.05 1.08 1.31
CA HIS A 60 -13.40 1.57 2.62
C HIS A 60 -14.19 0.49 3.36
N ILE A 61 -13.74 0.16 4.55
CA ILE A 61 -14.34 -0.87 5.41
C ILE A 61 -14.81 -0.17 6.69
N GLY A 62 -16.11 0.07 6.81
CA GLY A 62 -16.68 0.71 7.99
C GLY A 62 -17.82 1.65 7.66
N ASP A 63 -18.33 2.30 8.70
CA ASP A 63 -19.37 3.32 8.59
C ASP A 63 -18.75 4.64 8.12
N PRO A 64 -19.13 5.17 6.94
CA PRO A 64 -18.61 6.44 6.44
C PRO A 64 -18.94 7.65 7.34
N ALA A 65 -19.89 7.51 8.28
CA ALA A 65 -20.21 8.54 9.27
C ALA A 65 -19.28 8.50 10.51
N LYS A 66 -18.42 7.51 10.62
CA LYS A 66 -17.49 7.34 11.75
C LYS A 66 -16.05 7.56 11.32
N THR A 67 -15.25 8.13 12.21
CA THR A 67 -13.85 8.50 11.96
C THR A 67 -12.87 7.33 11.90
N GLN A 68 -13.29 6.11 12.23
CA GLN A 68 -12.45 4.91 12.18
C GLN A 68 -12.78 4.05 10.95
N ILE A 69 -12.39 4.53 9.80
CA ILE A 69 -12.50 3.77 8.55
C ILE A 69 -11.20 3.00 8.35
N GLN A 70 -11.30 1.68 8.21
CA GLN A 70 -10.19 0.88 7.73
C GLN A 70 -10.15 0.95 6.19
N GLU A 71 -8.99 1.28 5.65
CA GLU A 71 -8.79 1.28 4.22
C GLU A 71 -7.91 0.10 3.79
N ALA A 72 -8.35 -0.60 2.75
CA ALA A 72 -7.47 -1.45 1.96
C ALA A 72 -7.34 -0.82 0.58
N TYR A 73 -6.12 -0.70 0.07
CA TYR A 73 -5.87 -0.09 -1.23
C TYR A 73 -4.91 -0.90 -2.07
N TYR A 74 -5.12 -0.78 -3.36
CA TYR A 74 -4.38 -1.47 -4.38
C TYR A 74 -3.92 -0.44 -5.41
N CYS A 75 -2.71 -0.60 -5.91
CA CYS A 75 -2.19 0.22 -7.00
C CYS A 75 -2.18 -0.55 -8.32
N SER A 76 -1.87 0.14 -9.38
CA SER A 76 -1.64 -0.42 -10.72
C SER A 76 -0.15 -0.31 -11.04
N LEU A 77 0.35 -1.10 -11.97
CA LEU A 77 1.70 -0.95 -12.53
C LEU A 77 1.95 0.45 -13.10
N ASP A 78 0.89 1.12 -13.56
CA ASP A 78 0.95 2.47 -14.12
C ASP A 78 0.70 3.57 -13.08
N SER A 79 0.53 3.23 -11.81
CA SER A 79 0.28 4.20 -10.75
C SER A 79 1.51 4.43 -9.86
N VAL A 80 1.44 5.48 -9.06
CA VAL A 80 2.43 5.70 -8.00
C VAL A 80 2.22 4.65 -6.92
N ALA A 81 3.30 3.99 -6.50
CA ALA A 81 3.23 3.05 -5.40
C ALA A 81 2.85 3.78 -4.10
N PRO A 82 1.91 3.26 -3.32
CA PRO A 82 1.60 3.81 -2.01
C PRO A 82 2.77 3.60 -1.04
N ALA A 83 2.78 4.35 0.06
CA ALA A 83 3.77 4.18 1.11
C ALA A 83 3.75 2.74 1.64
N ILE A 84 4.92 2.16 1.77
CA ILE A 84 5.10 0.87 2.42
C ILE A 84 5.04 1.12 3.93
N ILE A 85 4.06 0.53 4.58
CA ILE A 85 3.90 0.62 6.03
C ILE A 85 3.87 -0.77 6.65
N VAL A 86 4.16 -0.84 7.94
CA VAL A 86 4.12 -2.11 8.68
C VAL A 86 2.80 -2.83 8.44
N ALA A 87 2.87 -4.08 8.03
CA ALA A 87 1.75 -4.96 7.71
C ALA A 87 0.88 -4.56 6.50
N ARG A 88 1.33 -3.63 5.65
CA ARG A 88 0.65 -3.26 4.42
C ARG A 88 1.65 -3.08 3.28
N GLU A 89 1.98 -4.16 2.61
CA GLU A 89 2.69 -4.09 1.34
C GLU A 89 1.76 -3.60 0.22
N PRO A 90 2.29 -2.91 -0.79
CA PRO A 90 1.54 -2.58 -1.98
C PRO A 90 1.02 -3.84 -2.67
N LYS A 91 -0.24 -3.77 -3.12
CA LYS A 91 -0.91 -4.82 -3.87
C LYS A 91 -1.28 -4.25 -5.23
N LEU A 92 -1.11 -5.06 -6.27
CA LEU A 92 -1.35 -4.67 -7.66
C LEU A 92 -2.66 -5.30 -8.13
N TRP A 93 -3.68 -4.47 -8.39
CA TRP A 93 -4.99 -4.94 -8.79
C TRP A 93 -5.04 -5.41 -10.24
N ASP A 94 -4.23 -4.80 -11.10
CA ASP A 94 -4.18 -5.07 -12.55
C ASP A 94 -3.56 -6.42 -12.90
N ILE A 95 -2.62 -6.89 -12.09
CA ILE A 95 -1.97 -8.19 -12.26
C ILE A 95 -2.25 -9.18 -11.12
N GLY A 96 -3.10 -8.80 -10.18
CA GLY A 96 -3.60 -9.69 -9.13
C GLY A 96 -2.54 -10.22 -8.17
N ARG A 97 -1.52 -9.41 -7.83
CA ARG A 97 -0.43 -9.87 -6.95
C ARG A 97 0.03 -8.81 -5.93
N ARG A 98 0.75 -9.28 -4.92
CA ARG A 98 1.47 -8.46 -3.95
C ARG A 98 2.89 -8.20 -4.44
N LEU A 99 3.54 -7.19 -3.88
CA LEU A 99 4.97 -7.01 -4.07
C LEU A 99 5.76 -7.99 -3.20
N SER A 100 6.86 -8.48 -3.76
CA SER A 100 7.85 -9.26 -3.01
C SER A 100 8.66 -8.35 -2.08
N VAL A 101 9.39 -8.96 -1.14
CA VAL A 101 10.33 -8.23 -0.26
C VAL A 101 11.38 -7.48 -1.08
N ASP A 102 11.93 -8.10 -2.11
CA ASP A 102 12.95 -7.47 -2.97
C ASP A 102 12.40 -6.29 -3.77
N GLU A 103 11.16 -6.39 -4.26
CA GLU A 103 10.49 -5.28 -4.92
C GLU A 103 10.21 -4.13 -3.95
N CYS A 104 9.77 -4.42 -2.72
CA CYS A 104 9.61 -3.41 -1.67
C CYS A 104 10.95 -2.75 -1.31
N ARG A 105 12.03 -3.52 -1.23
CA ARG A 105 13.38 -3.04 -0.99
C ARG A 105 13.80 -2.02 -2.06
N LYS A 106 13.60 -2.37 -3.33
CA LYS A 106 13.91 -1.50 -4.48
C LYS A 106 13.07 -0.23 -4.49
N LEU A 107 11.77 -0.33 -4.19
CA LEU A 107 10.89 0.84 -4.06
C LEU A 107 11.34 1.82 -2.97
N GLN A 108 11.88 1.31 -1.87
CA GLN A 108 12.45 2.14 -0.80
C GLN A 108 13.85 2.69 -1.14
N GLY A 109 14.44 2.27 -2.26
CA GLY A 109 15.76 2.72 -2.71
C GLY A 109 16.93 2.07 -1.99
N PHE A 110 16.72 0.96 -1.29
CA PHE A 110 17.84 0.22 -0.70
C PHE A 110 18.71 -0.44 -1.77
N PRO A 111 20.03 -0.43 -1.61
CA PRO A 111 20.97 -1.01 -2.59
C PRO A 111 20.79 -2.52 -2.72
N ASP A 112 21.22 -3.09 -3.85
CA ASP A 112 21.07 -4.51 -4.16
C ASP A 112 21.75 -5.45 -3.15
N GLY A 113 22.84 -5.03 -2.54
CA GLY A 113 23.53 -5.80 -1.49
C GLY A 113 22.95 -5.65 -0.08
N PHE A 114 21.87 -4.93 0.10
CA PHE A 114 21.30 -4.73 1.44
C PHE A 114 20.66 -6.02 1.95
N ILE A 115 21.15 -6.51 3.08
CA ILE A 115 20.67 -7.76 3.70
C ILE A 115 19.42 -7.47 4.51
N MET A 116 18.34 -8.13 4.13
CA MET A 116 17.09 -8.13 4.88
C MET A 116 17.00 -9.35 5.79
N ASP A 117 16.11 -9.30 6.77
CA ASP A 117 15.78 -10.47 7.57
C ASP A 117 15.31 -11.63 6.67
N GLN A 118 15.67 -12.86 7.05
CA GLN A 118 15.29 -14.07 6.29
C GLN A 118 13.79 -14.35 6.35
N SER A 119 13.12 -13.88 7.41
CA SER A 119 11.67 -13.95 7.53
C SER A 119 11.01 -12.86 6.70
N GLU A 120 10.16 -13.26 5.75
CA GLU A 120 9.40 -12.32 4.92
C GLU A 120 8.58 -11.32 5.76
N ILE A 121 8.00 -11.79 6.86
CA ILE A 121 7.21 -10.96 7.77
C ILE A 121 8.08 -9.90 8.44
N GLN A 122 9.27 -10.28 8.90
CA GLN A 122 10.19 -9.34 9.55
C GLN A 122 10.79 -8.37 8.54
N ALA A 123 11.17 -8.85 7.36
CA ALA A 123 11.65 -8.00 6.28
C ALA A 123 10.62 -6.92 5.90
N LYS A 124 9.35 -7.29 5.76
CA LYS A 124 8.26 -6.32 5.49
C LYS A 124 8.05 -5.34 6.63
N LYS A 125 8.20 -5.76 7.90
CA LYS A 125 8.17 -4.86 9.05
C LYS A 125 9.34 -3.88 9.03
N GLN A 126 10.55 -4.32 8.72
CA GLN A 126 11.72 -3.48 8.57
C GLN A 126 11.50 -2.42 7.49
N MET A 127 10.98 -2.82 6.33
CA MET A 127 10.62 -1.89 5.25
C MET A 127 9.58 -0.87 5.68
N GLY A 128 8.53 -1.29 6.37
CA GLY A 128 7.47 -0.40 6.83
C GLY A 128 7.91 0.58 7.92
N ASN A 129 8.96 0.27 8.67
CA ASN A 129 9.57 1.15 9.67
C ASN A 129 10.68 2.04 9.08
N SER A 130 11.09 1.79 7.86
CA SER A 130 12.15 2.55 7.22
C SER A 130 11.59 3.77 6.48
N VAL A 131 12.48 4.69 6.15
CA VAL A 131 12.19 5.82 5.27
C VAL A 131 12.83 5.56 3.91
N ALA A 132 12.22 6.04 2.84
CA ALA A 132 12.77 5.90 1.50
C ALA A 132 14.17 6.54 1.43
N VAL A 133 15.18 5.76 1.07
CA VAL A 133 16.58 6.17 1.06
C VAL A 133 16.81 7.44 0.23
N PRO A 134 16.26 7.57 -1.00
CA PRO A 134 16.45 8.78 -1.80
C PRO A 134 15.91 10.06 -1.15
N VAL A 135 14.86 9.94 -0.33
CA VAL A 135 14.28 11.08 0.40
C VAL A 135 15.24 11.57 1.48
N ILE A 136 15.80 10.64 2.27
CA ILE A 136 16.78 10.98 3.31
C ILE A 136 18.06 11.53 2.71
N GLU A 137 18.53 10.96 1.61
CA GLU A 137 19.70 11.50 0.89
C GLU A 137 19.48 12.94 0.41
N ALA A 138 18.31 13.24 -0.17
CA ALA A 138 17.97 14.58 -0.61
C ALA A 138 17.91 15.58 0.56
N ILE A 139 17.31 15.18 1.68
CA ILE A 139 17.24 16.01 2.88
C ILE A 139 18.63 16.25 3.45
N ALA A 140 19.43 15.20 3.63
CA ALA A 140 20.79 15.30 4.17
C ALA A 140 21.67 16.23 3.30
N LYS A 141 21.59 16.09 1.98
CA LYS A 141 22.30 16.96 1.04
C LYS A 141 21.88 18.42 1.20
N ALA A 142 20.59 18.70 1.25
CA ALA A 142 20.08 20.06 1.43
C ALA A 142 20.52 20.67 2.77
N MET A 143 20.56 19.86 3.85
CA MET A 143 21.06 20.31 5.16
C MET A 143 22.56 20.64 5.13
N LEU A 144 23.39 19.81 4.49
CA LEU A 144 24.82 20.06 4.34
C LEU A 144 25.09 21.34 3.53
N GLU A 145 24.40 21.51 2.40
CA GLU A 145 24.51 22.72 1.58
C GLU A 145 24.11 23.99 2.35
N ALA A 146 23.07 23.91 3.20
CA ALA A 146 22.66 25.03 4.03
C ALA A 146 23.68 25.34 5.12
N TYR A 147 24.27 24.32 5.74
CA TYR A 147 25.32 24.47 6.76
C TYR A 147 26.56 25.14 6.18
N GLU A 148 27.07 24.65 5.05
CA GLU A 148 28.24 25.21 4.38
C GLU A 148 28.05 26.69 3.98
N LYS A 149 26.85 27.06 3.49
CA LYS A 149 26.51 28.45 3.19
C LYS A 149 26.45 29.33 4.45
N GLY A 150 26.00 28.79 5.57
CA GLY A 150 25.96 29.48 6.86
C GLY A 150 27.35 29.79 7.42
N GLU A 151 28.31 28.87 7.26
CA GLU A 151 29.69 29.08 7.68
C GLU A 151 30.44 30.15 6.87
N GLN A 152 30.07 30.32 5.58
CA GLN A 152 30.70 31.35 4.72
C GLN A 152 30.26 32.79 5.06
N HIS A 153 29.28 32.98 5.93
CA HIS A 153 28.72 34.28 6.32
C HIS A 153 29.07 34.70 7.75
N ASN A 154 29.87 33.91 8.45
CA ASN A 154 30.44 34.20 9.75
C ASN A 154 31.98 34.42 9.66
#